data_95f481539a6312af4bdde63cd034558c
#
_entry.id   95f481539a6312af4bdde63cd034558c
#
_cell.length_a   1.000
_cell.length_b   1.000
_cell.length_c   1.000
_cell.angle_alpha   90.00
_cell.angle_beta   90.00
_cell.angle_gamma   90.00
#
_symmetry.space_group_name_H-M   'P 1'
#
loop_
_entity.id
_entity.type
_entity.pdbx_description
1 polymer ?
#
loop_
_entity_poly.entity_id
_entity_poly.type
_entity_poly.pdbx_seq_one_letter_code
_entity_poly.pdbx_strand_id
1 'polypeptide(L)'
;MTNTGFSRLALAGAVMLATAGTAQAKMLTYCSEGSPEGFNPQHYTTGTTFDASSQTIYNRLVDFKPGTTELQPSLAESWEVSDDGRTVTFHLRHGVKFQSTDYFTPSREFNADDVLYSFNRQLDADHPWHDINGSYEYFAGMGLPDLIDHIEKVDDYTVKFHLTRSSAPFLADMAMDFASILSKEYADQLMEAGNPEQMNRQPIGTGPFEFAGYQQDAYIRYRANPDYWRGKAPLDRLVFSITPDASVRLQKLKANECQIMAYPNPADLGELKNNQDITMKSAPGLNTGYLFFNTTEAPFDKPEVRQALSMAVNRQAIIDSIYKGAGTVANNPIPPTIWSYDESTQPIPYDPEKARALLEEAGVSDLSTDIWAMPVQRPYNPNARRMAEMIQADWQKIGVDAKIVSYEWGEYLRRLKEGEAQTGLMGWTGDNGDPDNFLATLLSCDAARDGSNYAKWCYEPYDKVVTEAQSINDRDQRIQLYEKAQSIFRDQLPWMPIAHSVVYMPMNSSVTGYTIQPTGSHDFYGVDLKD
;
A
#
# COMPACT_ATOMS: atom_id res chain seq x y z
N MET A 1 -14.72 -63.09 76.62
CA MET A 1 -14.26 -62.01 77.48
C MET A 1 -13.15 -61.24 76.73
N THR A 2 -13.17 -59.96 76.79
CA THR A 2 -12.24 -58.95 76.25
C THR A 2 -12.44 -58.53 74.82
N ASN A 3 -13.09 -57.43 74.76
CA ASN A 3 -13.31 -56.50 73.65
C ASN A 3 -12.04 -55.68 73.39
N THR A 4 -11.59 -55.56 72.18
CA THR A 4 -10.62 -54.50 71.76
C THR A 4 -11.15 -53.78 70.53
N GLY A 5 -11.55 -52.50 70.76
CA GLY A 5 -12.00 -51.58 69.72
C GLY A 5 -10.83 -51.10 68.86
N PHE A 6 -11.03 -51.09 67.56
CA PHE A 6 -10.16 -50.36 66.61
C PHE A 6 -10.78 -49.05 66.20
N SER A 7 -10.15 -47.97 66.63
CA SER A 7 -10.41 -46.60 66.13
C SER A 7 -9.92 -46.48 64.68
N ARG A 8 -10.82 -46.15 63.76
CA ARG A 8 -10.47 -45.75 62.39
C ARG A 8 -10.29 -44.25 62.34
N LEU A 9 -9.04 -43.79 62.19
CA LEU A 9 -8.73 -42.44 61.77
C LEU A 9 -9.00 -42.29 60.27
N ALA A 10 -9.96 -41.49 59.88
CA ALA A 10 -10.18 -41.09 58.49
C ALA A 10 -9.25 -39.90 58.16
N LEU A 11 -8.23 -40.14 57.34
CA LEU A 11 -7.39 -39.09 56.73
C LEU A 11 -8.15 -38.53 55.51
N ALA A 12 -8.74 -37.35 55.64
CA ALA A 12 -9.29 -36.60 54.50
C ALA A 12 -8.14 -35.89 53.77
N GLY A 13 -7.62 -36.50 52.71
CA GLY A 13 -6.69 -35.84 51.79
C GLY A 13 -7.43 -34.90 50.84
N ALA A 14 -7.32 -33.61 51.08
CA ALA A 14 -7.77 -32.60 50.12
C ALA A 14 -6.84 -32.56 48.91
N VAL A 15 -7.26 -33.16 47.80
CA VAL A 15 -6.60 -33.03 46.50
C VAL A 15 -7.00 -31.64 45.94
N MET A 16 -6.12 -30.65 46.07
CA MET A 16 -6.22 -29.43 45.28
C MET A 16 -5.91 -29.77 43.81
N LEU A 17 -6.95 -29.92 43.00
CA LEU A 17 -6.79 -29.84 41.54
C LEU A 17 -6.40 -28.41 41.20
N ALA A 18 -5.12 -28.14 40.97
CA ALA A 18 -4.67 -26.99 40.26
C ALA A 18 -5.18 -27.10 38.81
N THR A 19 -6.29 -26.46 38.51
CA THR A 19 -6.69 -26.21 37.11
C THR A 19 -5.66 -25.27 36.49
N ALA A 20 -4.58 -25.83 35.96
CA ALA A 20 -3.76 -25.11 34.99
C ALA A 20 -4.67 -24.84 33.80
N GLY A 21 -5.25 -23.66 33.79
CA GLY A 21 -5.92 -23.14 32.59
C GLY A 21 -4.90 -23.20 31.45
N THR A 22 -5.12 -24.10 30.52
CA THR A 22 -4.37 -24.08 29.25
C THR A 22 -4.73 -22.76 28.59
N ALA A 23 -3.85 -21.76 28.67
CA ALA A 23 -3.98 -20.55 27.89
C ALA A 23 -4.09 -20.99 26.43
N GLN A 24 -5.26 -20.89 25.86
CA GLN A 24 -5.46 -21.21 24.44
C GLN A 24 -4.69 -20.17 23.63
N ALA A 25 -3.82 -20.63 22.72
CA ALA A 25 -3.03 -19.72 21.89
C ALA A 25 -3.96 -18.80 21.10
N LYS A 26 -3.79 -17.49 21.27
CA LYS A 26 -4.60 -16.47 20.57
C LYS A 26 -4.25 -16.44 19.10
N MET A 27 -5.21 -16.81 18.26
CA MET A 27 -5.07 -16.86 16.81
C MET A 27 -6.08 -15.96 16.13
N LEU A 28 -5.59 -15.03 15.31
CA LEU A 28 -6.41 -14.18 14.46
C LEU A 28 -6.32 -14.66 13.01
N THR A 29 -7.46 -14.76 12.35
CA THR A 29 -7.55 -14.98 10.90
C THR A 29 -8.03 -13.71 10.22
N TYR A 30 -7.21 -13.19 9.31
CA TYR A 30 -7.54 -12.09 8.41
C TYR A 30 -7.93 -12.66 7.05
N CYS A 31 -9.11 -12.32 6.55
CA CYS A 31 -9.54 -12.66 5.20
C CYS A 31 -8.97 -11.64 4.20
N SER A 32 -7.82 -11.98 3.61
CA SER A 32 -7.17 -11.19 2.57
C SER A 32 -7.84 -11.37 1.21
N GLU A 33 -7.78 -10.34 0.37
CA GLU A 33 -8.37 -10.34 -0.98
C GLU A 33 -7.50 -11.00 -2.05
N GLY A 34 -6.24 -11.30 -1.77
CA GLY A 34 -5.34 -11.90 -2.76
C GLY A 34 -4.07 -12.49 -2.18
N SER A 35 -3.40 -13.27 -3.00
CA SER A 35 -2.04 -13.77 -2.75
C SER A 35 -1.02 -12.64 -2.90
N PRO A 36 0.05 -12.61 -2.09
CA PRO A 36 1.19 -11.75 -2.36
C PRO A 36 1.94 -12.24 -3.61
N GLU A 37 2.59 -11.32 -4.31
CA GLU A 37 3.47 -11.64 -5.43
C GLU A 37 4.77 -12.29 -4.95
N GLY A 38 5.16 -11.98 -3.71
CA GLY A 38 6.32 -12.54 -3.01
C GLY A 38 6.43 -11.95 -1.61
N PHE A 39 7.56 -12.22 -0.93
CA PHE A 39 7.79 -11.76 0.44
C PHE A 39 8.98 -10.78 0.56
N ASN A 40 9.52 -10.30 -0.56
CA ASN A 40 10.51 -9.23 -0.57
C ASN A 40 9.82 -7.91 -0.98
N PRO A 41 9.48 -7.01 -0.03
CA PRO A 41 8.69 -5.82 -0.32
C PRO A 41 9.41 -4.79 -1.20
N GLN A 42 10.71 -4.92 -1.42
CA GLN A 42 11.49 -4.01 -2.25
C GLN A 42 11.18 -4.14 -3.76
N HIS A 43 10.63 -5.28 -4.19
CA HIS A 43 10.37 -5.58 -5.61
C HIS A 43 8.95 -5.29 -6.07
N TYR A 44 8.01 -4.99 -5.17
CA TYR A 44 6.59 -4.95 -5.48
C TYR A 44 5.94 -3.64 -5.02
N THR A 45 4.73 -3.38 -5.53
CA THR A 45 3.97 -2.16 -5.27
C THR A 45 2.54 -2.44 -4.79
N THR A 46 2.19 -3.70 -4.47
CA THR A 46 0.82 -4.09 -4.13
C THR A 46 0.60 -4.24 -2.63
N GLY A 47 -0.56 -3.74 -2.15
CA GLY A 47 -0.93 -3.83 -0.74
C GLY A 47 -0.95 -5.26 -0.20
N THR A 48 -1.38 -6.26 -1.01
CA THR A 48 -1.36 -7.67 -0.61
C THR A 48 0.04 -8.19 -0.28
N THR A 49 1.05 -7.73 -1.01
CA THR A 49 2.45 -8.07 -0.75
C THR A 49 2.97 -7.33 0.49
N PHE A 50 2.61 -6.06 0.66
CA PHE A 50 3.03 -5.28 1.82
C PHE A 50 2.43 -5.81 3.12
N ASP A 51 1.13 -6.10 3.15
CA ASP A 51 0.49 -6.72 4.31
C ASP A 51 1.15 -8.06 4.70
N ALA A 52 1.49 -8.86 3.68
CA ALA A 52 2.11 -10.17 3.88
C ALA A 52 3.60 -10.10 4.27
N SER A 53 4.29 -9.00 4.00
CA SER A 53 5.75 -8.90 4.18
C SER A 53 6.17 -7.73 5.07
N SER A 54 6.19 -6.50 4.55
CA SER A 54 6.75 -5.34 5.24
C SER A 54 6.02 -5.01 6.55
N GLN A 55 4.70 -5.22 6.61
CA GLN A 55 3.89 -4.93 7.80
C GLN A 55 3.95 -6.04 8.85
N THR A 56 4.32 -7.26 8.47
CA THR A 56 4.34 -8.44 9.35
C THR A 56 5.76 -8.87 9.72
N ILE A 57 6.67 -8.94 8.74
CA ILE A 57 7.97 -9.63 8.86
C ILE A 57 9.12 -8.64 9.06
N TYR A 58 9.04 -7.45 8.44
CA TYR A 58 10.13 -6.49 8.39
C TYR A 58 9.89 -5.26 9.27
N ASN A 59 10.91 -4.44 9.44
CA ASN A 59 10.83 -3.05 9.88
C ASN A 59 11.67 -2.16 8.96
N ARG A 60 11.46 -0.85 9.06
CA ARG A 60 12.14 0.22 8.34
C ARG A 60 12.96 1.07 9.31
N LEU A 61 13.78 1.98 8.80
CA LEU A 61 14.50 2.94 9.64
C LEU A 61 13.52 3.89 10.35
N VAL A 62 12.52 4.34 9.59
CA VAL A 62 11.44 5.24 10.02
C VAL A 62 10.11 4.51 9.80
N ASP A 63 9.10 4.84 10.57
CA ASP A 63 7.77 4.26 10.49
C ASP A 63 6.71 5.35 10.65
N PHE A 64 5.44 5.06 10.35
CA PHE A 64 4.34 5.95 10.65
C PHE A 64 3.74 5.64 12.02
N LYS A 65 3.29 6.68 12.74
CA LYS A 65 2.46 6.47 13.93
C LYS A 65 1.15 5.79 13.53
N PRO A 66 0.70 4.77 14.27
CA PRO A 66 -0.53 4.05 13.93
C PRO A 66 -1.73 4.98 13.68
N GLY A 67 -2.40 4.78 12.54
CA GLY A 67 -3.56 5.57 12.12
C GLY A 67 -3.25 6.97 11.57
N THR A 68 -1.98 7.29 11.34
CA THR A 68 -1.54 8.57 10.80
C THR A 68 -0.46 8.40 9.73
N THR A 69 -0.04 9.50 9.11
CA THR A 69 1.16 9.58 8.27
C THR A 69 2.27 10.40 8.94
N GLU A 70 2.18 10.62 10.27
CA GLU A 70 3.25 11.24 11.03
C GLU A 70 4.39 10.25 11.27
N LEU A 71 5.62 10.71 11.02
CA LEU A 71 6.82 9.89 11.20
C LEU A 71 7.12 9.62 12.67
N GLN A 72 7.61 8.42 12.94
CA GLN A 72 8.14 8.01 14.24
C GLN A 72 9.41 7.17 14.08
N PRO A 73 10.28 7.13 15.11
CA PRO A 73 11.42 6.23 15.16
C PRO A 73 11.04 4.76 15.04
N SER A 74 11.85 3.99 14.27
CA SER A 74 11.73 2.54 14.17
C SER A 74 13.10 1.88 14.37
N LEU A 75 13.73 1.29 13.36
CA LEU A 75 15.10 0.77 13.50
C LEU A 75 16.15 1.88 13.67
N ALA A 76 15.86 3.11 13.26
CA ALA A 76 16.56 4.29 13.72
C ALA A 76 15.88 4.84 14.98
N GLU A 77 16.64 5.14 16.03
CA GLU A 77 16.15 5.79 17.26
C GLU A 77 15.93 7.29 17.03
N SER A 78 16.73 7.88 16.16
CA SER A 78 16.67 9.30 15.76
C SER A 78 17.35 9.51 14.41
N TRP A 79 17.11 10.67 13.84
CA TRP A 79 17.78 11.12 12.63
C TRP A 79 18.04 12.62 12.67
N GLU A 80 19.01 13.06 11.88
CA GLU A 80 19.39 14.46 11.70
C GLU A 80 19.48 14.77 10.22
N VAL A 81 18.99 15.94 9.81
CA VAL A 81 19.11 16.45 8.44
C VAL A 81 20.05 17.64 8.47
N SER A 82 21.05 17.66 7.59
CA SER A 82 21.99 18.78 7.47
C SER A 82 21.29 20.07 7.04
N ASP A 83 21.89 21.21 7.34
CA ASP A 83 21.30 22.53 7.03
C ASP A 83 21.01 22.74 5.53
N ASP A 84 21.80 22.11 4.65
CA ASP A 84 21.59 22.13 3.20
C ASP A 84 20.62 21.06 2.69
N GLY A 85 20.08 20.22 3.59
CA GLY A 85 19.14 19.16 3.28
C GLY A 85 19.71 17.99 2.48
N ARG A 86 21.04 17.89 2.33
CA ARG A 86 21.67 16.89 1.46
C ARG A 86 22.28 15.71 2.20
N THR A 87 22.33 15.74 3.51
CA THR A 87 22.81 14.61 4.31
C THR A 87 21.79 14.29 5.37
N VAL A 88 21.33 13.02 5.40
CA VAL A 88 20.46 12.51 6.45
C VAL A 88 21.23 11.45 7.23
N THR A 89 21.47 11.72 8.52
CA THR A 89 22.16 10.82 9.44
C THR A 89 21.13 10.06 10.25
N PHE A 90 21.18 8.72 10.24
CA PHE A 90 20.35 7.86 11.08
C PHE A 90 21.19 7.23 12.17
N HIS A 91 20.72 7.33 13.42
CA HIS A 91 21.27 6.63 14.59
C HIS A 91 20.47 5.37 14.82
N LEU A 92 21.10 4.22 14.65
CA LEU A 92 20.45 2.91 14.63
C LEU A 92 20.20 2.38 16.04
N ARG A 93 19.13 1.63 16.21
CA ARG A 93 18.75 0.98 17.46
C ARG A 93 19.69 -0.19 17.76
N HIS A 94 20.14 -0.28 19.02
CA HIS A 94 20.87 -1.42 19.56
C HIS A 94 19.92 -2.54 20.01
N GLY A 95 20.42 -3.77 20.08
CA GLY A 95 19.69 -4.89 20.68
C GLY A 95 18.55 -5.45 19.82
N VAL A 96 18.45 -5.08 18.54
CA VAL A 96 17.43 -5.59 17.62
C VAL A 96 17.90 -6.91 17.01
N LYS A 97 17.12 -7.98 17.19
CA LYS A 97 17.43 -9.30 16.62
C LYS A 97 16.65 -9.53 15.34
N PHE A 98 17.28 -10.19 14.39
CA PHE A 98 16.56 -10.85 13.30
C PHE A 98 15.83 -12.09 13.79
N GLN A 99 14.78 -12.47 13.10
CA GLN A 99 13.97 -13.66 13.39
C GLN A 99 14.80 -14.94 13.26
N SER A 100 14.53 -15.93 14.14
CA SER A 100 15.14 -17.25 14.09
C SER A 100 14.11 -18.28 13.62
N THR A 101 14.43 -19.00 12.56
CA THR A 101 13.54 -19.96 11.90
C THR A 101 14.25 -21.29 11.69
N ASP A 102 13.55 -22.30 11.14
CA ASP A 102 14.15 -23.60 10.82
C ASP A 102 15.21 -23.52 9.69
N TYR A 103 15.24 -22.44 8.92
CA TYR A 103 16.14 -22.22 7.78
C TYR A 103 17.20 -21.14 8.02
N PHE A 104 17.10 -20.36 9.11
CA PHE A 104 18.07 -19.33 9.47
C PHE A 104 18.14 -19.10 10.99
N THR A 105 19.34 -18.98 11.51
CA THR A 105 19.61 -18.56 12.90
C THR A 105 20.62 -17.43 12.86
N PRO A 106 20.24 -16.20 13.26
CA PRO A 106 21.16 -15.05 13.22
C PRO A 106 22.30 -15.25 14.22
N SER A 107 23.52 -14.89 13.82
CA SER A 107 24.70 -14.89 14.70
C SER A 107 24.98 -13.54 15.33
N ARG A 108 24.35 -12.48 14.82
CA ARG A 108 24.48 -11.10 15.28
C ARG A 108 23.16 -10.35 15.30
N GLU A 109 23.16 -9.20 15.96
CA GLU A 109 22.06 -8.24 15.94
C GLU A 109 22.09 -7.40 14.65
N PHE A 110 20.98 -6.71 14.37
CA PHE A 110 20.85 -5.70 13.32
C PHE A 110 21.91 -4.60 13.49
N ASN A 111 22.50 -4.15 12.40
CA ASN A 111 23.46 -3.05 12.38
C ASN A 111 23.49 -2.33 11.00
N ALA A 112 24.43 -1.41 10.82
CA ALA A 112 24.60 -0.62 9.61
C ALA A 112 24.84 -1.45 8.34
N ASP A 113 25.43 -2.64 8.43
CA ASP A 113 25.68 -3.49 7.26
C ASP A 113 24.37 -3.96 6.62
N ASP A 114 23.31 -4.17 7.42
CA ASP A 114 21.99 -4.55 6.93
C ASP A 114 21.31 -3.38 6.20
N VAL A 115 21.52 -2.15 6.68
CA VAL A 115 21.03 -0.94 6.01
C VAL A 115 21.73 -0.76 4.67
N LEU A 116 23.07 -0.83 4.65
CA LEU A 116 23.84 -0.70 3.41
C LEU A 116 23.42 -1.78 2.39
N TYR A 117 23.30 -3.03 2.83
CA TYR A 117 22.86 -4.12 1.97
C TYR A 117 21.47 -3.85 1.37
N SER A 118 20.52 -3.43 2.23
CA SER A 118 19.11 -3.23 1.82
C SER A 118 18.94 -2.12 0.78
N PHE A 119 19.74 -1.07 0.86
CA PHE A 119 19.65 0.05 -0.06
C PHE A 119 20.62 -0.04 -1.24
N ASN A 120 21.87 -0.50 -1.04
CA ASN A 120 22.82 -0.58 -2.14
C ASN A 120 22.41 -1.59 -3.21
N ARG A 121 21.70 -2.68 -2.86
CA ARG A 121 21.15 -3.60 -3.85
C ARG A 121 20.08 -2.96 -4.75
N GLN A 122 19.44 -1.88 -4.30
CA GLN A 122 18.49 -1.10 -5.08
C GLN A 122 19.21 0.00 -5.88
N LEU A 123 20.24 0.60 -5.30
CA LEU A 123 20.95 1.77 -5.84
C LEU A 123 22.00 1.40 -6.88
N ASP A 124 22.80 0.37 -6.62
CA ASP A 124 23.98 -0.01 -7.40
C ASP A 124 23.64 -1.16 -8.36
N ALA A 125 23.61 -0.86 -9.66
CA ALA A 125 23.35 -1.85 -10.70
C ALA A 125 24.40 -2.97 -10.78
N ASP A 126 25.62 -2.74 -10.30
CA ASP A 126 26.68 -3.76 -10.23
C ASP A 126 26.59 -4.62 -8.95
N HIS A 127 25.66 -4.30 -8.03
CA HIS A 127 25.51 -5.06 -6.80
C HIS A 127 25.04 -6.50 -7.10
N PRO A 128 25.65 -7.56 -6.51
CA PRO A 128 25.33 -8.98 -6.83
C PRO A 128 23.85 -9.36 -6.64
N TRP A 129 23.10 -8.58 -5.87
CA TRP A 129 21.68 -8.79 -5.60
C TRP A 129 20.76 -7.93 -6.45
N HIS A 130 21.28 -7.04 -7.33
CA HIS A 130 20.47 -6.06 -8.05
C HIS A 130 19.42 -6.74 -8.94
N ASP A 131 19.84 -7.70 -9.76
CA ASP A 131 18.99 -8.36 -10.75
C ASP A 131 18.30 -9.64 -10.24
N ILE A 132 18.37 -9.94 -8.91
CA ILE A 132 17.77 -11.14 -8.36
C ILE A 132 16.30 -10.92 -8.01
N ASN A 133 15.41 -11.72 -8.60
CA ASN A 133 13.96 -11.77 -8.36
C ASN A 133 13.16 -10.57 -8.87
N GLY A 134 13.69 -9.63 -9.60
CA GLY A 134 12.91 -8.53 -10.18
C GLY A 134 13.60 -7.18 -10.17
N SER A 135 12.82 -6.13 -10.36
CA SER A 135 13.24 -4.73 -10.37
C SER A 135 12.74 -4.01 -9.13
N TYR A 136 13.29 -2.82 -8.86
CA TYR A 136 12.93 -1.98 -7.72
C TYR A 136 12.02 -0.84 -8.17
N GLU A 137 10.76 -1.18 -8.47
CA GLU A 137 9.82 -0.28 -9.13
C GLU A 137 9.57 1.03 -8.37
N TYR A 138 9.32 0.96 -7.05
CA TYR A 138 9.16 2.17 -6.24
C TYR A 138 10.44 2.99 -6.19
N PHE A 139 11.57 2.35 -5.89
CA PHE A 139 12.86 3.02 -5.75
C PHE A 139 13.24 3.78 -7.03
N ALA A 140 13.09 3.13 -8.18
CA ALA A 140 13.37 3.72 -9.50
C ALA A 140 12.33 4.77 -9.90
N GLY A 141 11.04 4.46 -9.77
CA GLY A 141 9.95 5.34 -10.17
C GLY A 141 9.85 6.64 -9.37
N MET A 142 10.42 6.67 -8.16
CA MET A 142 10.52 7.88 -7.33
C MET A 142 11.82 8.66 -7.58
N GLY A 143 12.65 8.24 -8.53
CA GLY A 143 13.91 8.90 -8.88
C GLY A 143 14.98 8.80 -7.78
N LEU A 144 14.87 7.81 -6.88
CA LEU A 144 15.83 7.64 -5.78
C LEU A 144 17.25 7.27 -6.26
N PRO A 145 17.44 6.53 -7.37
CA PRO A 145 18.78 6.29 -7.94
C PRO A 145 19.52 7.58 -8.30
N ASP A 146 18.81 8.61 -8.79
CA ASP A 146 19.39 9.90 -9.13
C ASP A 146 19.49 10.84 -7.91
N LEU A 147 18.70 10.59 -6.87
CA LEU A 147 18.66 11.38 -5.65
C LEU A 147 19.76 10.97 -4.66
N ILE A 148 19.98 9.67 -4.45
CA ILE A 148 20.96 9.15 -3.50
C ILE A 148 22.31 9.03 -4.20
N ASP A 149 23.27 9.87 -3.78
CA ASP A 149 24.65 9.79 -4.30
C ASP A 149 25.37 8.55 -3.77
N HIS A 150 25.36 8.37 -2.45
CA HIS A 150 25.91 7.18 -1.78
C HIS A 150 25.42 7.07 -0.34
N ILE A 151 25.66 5.90 0.27
CA ILE A 151 25.36 5.63 1.67
C ILE A 151 26.64 5.31 2.41
N GLU A 152 26.96 6.11 3.46
CA GLU A 152 28.15 5.99 4.27
C GLU A 152 27.86 5.20 5.56
N LYS A 153 28.63 4.16 5.83
CA LYS A 153 28.70 3.54 7.16
C LYS A 153 29.72 4.34 8.00
N VAL A 154 29.22 5.14 8.95
CA VAL A 154 30.09 5.88 9.88
C VAL A 154 30.65 4.94 10.95
N ASP A 155 29.78 4.11 11.53
CA ASP A 155 30.10 3.02 12.45
C ASP A 155 28.99 1.95 12.39
N ASP A 156 29.00 0.96 13.30
CA ASP A 156 28.02 -0.15 13.27
C ASP A 156 26.59 0.31 13.56
N TYR A 157 26.37 1.51 14.11
CA TYR A 157 25.05 2.02 14.49
C TYR A 157 24.79 3.44 13.98
N THR A 158 25.60 3.92 13.03
CA THR A 158 25.39 5.24 12.40
C THR A 158 25.59 5.13 10.90
N VAL A 159 24.57 5.52 10.14
CA VAL A 159 24.61 5.58 8.67
C VAL A 159 24.23 6.97 8.18
N LYS A 160 24.83 7.40 7.07
CA LYS A 160 24.49 8.65 6.39
C LYS A 160 24.08 8.39 4.96
N PHE A 161 22.95 8.96 4.58
CA PHE A 161 22.53 9.06 3.18
C PHE A 161 22.98 10.43 2.66
N HIS A 162 23.82 10.41 1.65
CA HIS A 162 24.25 11.60 0.93
C HIS A 162 23.39 11.77 -0.32
N LEU A 163 22.74 12.92 -0.44
CA LEU A 163 21.80 13.22 -1.53
C LEU A 163 22.45 14.20 -2.51
N THR A 164 22.18 14.02 -3.80
CA THR A 164 22.61 14.93 -4.88
C THR A 164 21.96 16.31 -4.76
N ARG A 165 20.76 16.36 -4.16
CA ARG A 165 19.98 17.57 -3.88
C ARG A 165 19.16 17.39 -2.61
N SER A 166 18.67 18.48 -2.02
CA SER A 166 17.69 18.40 -0.93
C SER A 166 16.40 17.72 -1.41
N SER A 167 15.81 16.88 -0.56
CA SER A 167 14.52 16.22 -0.82
C SER A 167 13.65 16.24 0.43
N ALA A 168 12.60 17.05 0.42
CA ALA A 168 11.65 17.14 1.53
C ALA A 168 10.86 15.84 1.79
N PRO A 169 10.43 15.05 0.77
CA PRO A 169 9.73 13.79 0.99
C PRO A 169 10.64 12.65 1.45
N PHE A 170 11.97 12.74 1.35
CA PHE A 170 12.90 11.64 1.60
C PHE A 170 12.66 10.86 2.89
N LEU A 171 12.40 11.54 4.02
CA LEU A 171 12.11 10.85 5.28
C LEU A 171 10.78 10.09 5.27
N ALA A 172 9.77 10.62 4.59
CA ALA A 172 8.49 9.94 4.41
C ALA A 172 8.63 8.73 3.48
N ASP A 173 9.50 8.83 2.47
CA ASP A 173 9.82 7.73 1.56
C ASP A 173 10.55 6.60 2.31
N MET A 174 11.42 6.93 3.28
CA MET A 174 12.09 5.94 4.14
C MET A 174 11.14 5.21 5.10
N ALA A 175 9.89 5.65 5.25
CA ALA A 175 8.85 4.95 5.98
C ALA A 175 7.98 4.05 5.09
N MET A 176 8.15 4.08 3.77
CA MET A 176 7.42 3.24 2.82
C MET A 176 7.95 1.79 2.79
N ASP A 177 7.16 0.90 2.25
CA ASP A 177 7.38 -0.55 2.30
C ASP A 177 8.67 -1.01 1.60
N PHE A 178 9.06 -0.36 0.49
CA PHE A 178 10.31 -0.64 -0.23
C PHE A 178 11.58 -0.37 0.61
N ALA A 179 11.47 0.49 1.64
CA ALA A 179 12.56 0.82 2.55
C ALA A 179 12.75 -0.21 3.68
N SER A 180 12.11 -1.36 3.60
CA SER A 180 12.27 -2.47 4.55
C SER A 180 13.71 -2.93 4.63
N ILE A 181 14.19 -3.18 5.86
CA ILE A 181 15.55 -3.64 6.12
C ILE A 181 15.60 -5.16 6.13
N LEU A 182 16.46 -5.70 5.28
CA LEU A 182 16.69 -7.13 5.11
C LEU A 182 18.00 -7.53 5.80
N SER A 183 18.13 -8.79 6.22
CA SER A 183 19.33 -9.34 6.83
C SER A 183 20.42 -9.59 5.79
N LYS A 184 21.55 -8.88 5.92
CA LYS A 184 22.74 -9.15 5.11
C LYS A 184 23.31 -10.55 5.39
N GLU A 185 23.34 -10.98 6.64
CA GLU A 185 23.84 -12.30 7.02
C GLU A 185 23.02 -13.43 6.36
N TYR A 186 21.69 -13.30 6.33
CA TYR A 186 20.85 -14.26 5.63
C TYR A 186 21.05 -14.20 4.12
N ALA A 187 21.21 -13.01 3.56
CA ALA A 187 21.52 -12.85 2.14
C ALA A 187 22.85 -13.54 1.78
N ASP A 188 23.89 -13.33 2.57
CA ASP A 188 25.19 -13.99 2.36
C ASP A 188 25.05 -15.52 2.41
N GLN A 189 24.30 -16.08 3.39
CA GLN A 189 24.01 -17.50 3.47
C GLN A 189 23.32 -18.03 2.20
N LEU A 190 22.31 -17.33 1.68
CA LEU A 190 21.59 -17.74 0.48
C LEU A 190 22.48 -17.68 -0.77
N MET A 191 23.33 -16.65 -0.86
CA MET A 191 24.25 -16.51 -1.98
C MET A 191 25.30 -17.63 -1.98
N GLU A 192 25.88 -17.93 -0.83
CA GLU A 192 26.83 -19.05 -0.67
C GLU A 192 26.18 -20.41 -0.98
N ALA A 193 24.91 -20.58 -0.64
CA ALA A 193 24.15 -21.79 -0.95
C ALA A 193 23.72 -21.87 -2.43
N GLY A 194 23.91 -20.82 -3.23
CA GLY A 194 23.53 -20.75 -4.64
C GLY A 194 22.01 -20.72 -4.91
N ASN A 195 21.23 -20.22 -3.93
CA ASN A 195 19.76 -20.14 -4.04
C ASN A 195 19.20 -18.78 -3.54
N PRO A 196 19.73 -17.64 -4.04
CA PRO A 196 19.36 -16.31 -3.56
C PRO A 196 17.87 -15.98 -3.76
N GLU A 197 17.20 -16.61 -4.71
CA GLU A 197 15.76 -16.46 -4.94
C GLU A 197 14.89 -16.90 -3.75
N GLN A 198 15.44 -17.68 -2.82
CA GLN A 198 14.72 -18.11 -1.61
C GLN A 198 14.36 -16.94 -0.68
N MET A 199 15.07 -15.82 -0.74
CA MET A 199 14.71 -14.61 0.02
C MET A 199 13.27 -14.16 -0.22
N ASN A 200 12.75 -14.37 -1.45
CA ASN A 200 11.38 -14.03 -1.81
C ASN A 200 10.34 -15.09 -1.37
N ARG A 201 10.77 -16.22 -0.82
CA ARG A 201 9.89 -17.34 -0.42
C ARG A 201 10.04 -17.71 1.06
N GLN A 202 11.19 -17.47 1.63
CA GLN A 202 11.56 -17.73 3.02
C GLN A 202 12.12 -16.47 3.64
N PRO A 203 11.29 -15.46 3.90
CA PRO A 203 11.74 -14.15 4.37
C PRO A 203 12.24 -14.20 5.81
N ILE A 204 13.23 -13.35 6.11
CA ILE A 204 13.76 -13.08 7.45
C ILE A 204 13.80 -11.58 7.66
N GLY A 205 13.18 -11.11 8.73
CA GLY A 205 13.15 -9.70 9.11
C GLY A 205 13.30 -9.50 10.61
N THR A 206 13.04 -8.28 11.05
CA THR A 206 13.06 -7.86 12.46
C THR A 206 11.66 -7.60 13.01
N GLY A 207 10.61 -7.87 12.23
CA GLY A 207 9.23 -7.51 12.50
C GLY A 207 8.53 -8.36 13.57
N PRO A 208 7.25 -8.02 13.87
CA PRO A 208 6.50 -8.61 14.99
C PRO A 208 6.08 -10.06 14.78
N PHE A 209 6.08 -10.56 13.53
CA PHE A 209 5.67 -11.92 13.22
C PHE A 209 6.71 -12.63 12.36
N GLU A 210 6.97 -13.88 12.70
CA GLU A 210 7.83 -14.81 11.95
C GLU A 210 7.01 -15.55 10.90
N PHE A 211 7.55 -15.67 9.69
CA PHE A 211 6.95 -16.48 8.63
C PHE A 211 6.95 -17.96 8.98
N ALA A 212 5.80 -18.62 8.90
CA ALA A 212 5.64 -20.02 9.23
C ALA A 212 5.18 -20.90 8.05
N GLY A 213 4.74 -20.30 6.95
CA GLY A 213 4.39 -21.03 5.74
C GLY A 213 3.37 -20.33 4.86
N TYR A 214 3.42 -20.64 3.57
CA TYR A 214 2.55 -20.10 2.54
C TYR A 214 2.06 -21.21 1.61
N GLN A 215 0.79 -21.19 1.30
CA GLN A 215 0.19 -21.95 0.21
C GLN A 215 -0.57 -20.94 -0.68
N GLN A 216 -0.10 -20.80 -1.90
CA GLN A 216 -0.69 -19.88 -2.88
C GLN A 216 -2.20 -20.09 -2.99
N ASP A 217 -2.94 -18.98 -3.08
CA ASP A 217 -4.40 -18.92 -3.19
C ASP A 217 -5.19 -19.60 -2.05
N ALA A 218 -4.50 -19.93 -0.94
CA ALA A 218 -5.12 -20.56 0.21
C ALA A 218 -4.84 -19.80 1.51
N TYR A 219 -3.59 -19.76 1.97
CA TYR A 219 -3.27 -19.12 3.25
C TYR A 219 -1.78 -18.73 3.39
N ILE A 220 -1.54 -17.76 4.28
CA ILE A 220 -0.22 -17.47 4.86
C ILE A 220 -0.32 -17.64 6.38
N ARG A 221 0.69 -18.21 6.99
CA ARG A 221 0.75 -18.43 8.44
C ARG A 221 1.96 -17.74 9.04
N TYR A 222 1.74 -17.13 10.20
CA TYR A 222 2.78 -16.49 10.99
C TYR A 222 2.69 -16.90 12.45
N ARG A 223 3.81 -16.77 13.17
CA ARG A 223 3.91 -16.88 14.62
C ARG A 223 4.36 -15.52 15.17
N ALA A 224 3.94 -15.18 16.37
CA ALA A 224 4.49 -14.00 17.02
C ALA A 224 6.00 -14.17 17.23
N ASN A 225 6.77 -13.15 16.88
CA ASN A 225 8.20 -13.09 17.16
C ASN A 225 8.41 -12.87 18.66
N PRO A 226 8.98 -13.86 19.41
CA PRO A 226 9.13 -13.75 20.86
C PRO A 226 10.19 -12.69 21.25
N ASP A 227 11.15 -12.41 20.36
CA ASP A 227 12.26 -11.48 20.56
C ASP A 227 12.02 -10.13 19.89
N TYR A 228 10.77 -9.81 19.52
CA TYR A 228 10.48 -8.53 18.87
C TYR A 228 10.86 -7.34 19.77
N TRP A 229 11.63 -6.43 19.26
CA TRP A 229 12.23 -5.33 20.00
C TRP A 229 11.24 -4.34 20.65
N ARG A 230 9.99 -4.24 20.13
CA ARG A 230 8.88 -3.50 20.78
C ARG A 230 8.10 -4.36 21.77
N GLY A 231 8.49 -5.62 21.98
CA GLY A 231 7.77 -6.61 22.78
C GLY A 231 6.94 -7.56 21.90
N LYS A 232 6.74 -8.80 22.38
CA LYS A 232 5.94 -9.81 21.70
C LYS A 232 4.52 -9.31 21.41
N ALA A 233 4.00 -9.56 20.20
CA ALA A 233 2.60 -9.27 19.85
C ALA A 233 1.62 -10.00 20.80
N PRO A 234 0.42 -9.42 21.10
CA PRO A 234 -0.61 -10.08 21.91
C PRO A 234 -1.13 -11.38 21.28
N LEU A 235 -1.17 -11.46 19.95
CA LEU A 235 -1.52 -12.66 19.21
C LEU A 235 -0.35 -13.65 19.22
N ASP A 236 -0.61 -14.95 19.41
CA ASP A 236 0.40 -15.99 19.23
C ASP A 236 0.54 -16.42 17.77
N ARG A 237 -0.54 -16.34 17.01
CA ARG A 237 -0.59 -16.71 15.59
C ARG A 237 -1.43 -15.73 14.79
N LEU A 238 -0.98 -15.47 13.57
CA LEU A 238 -1.71 -14.70 12.57
C LEU A 238 -1.84 -15.55 11.31
N VAL A 239 -3.04 -15.62 10.75
CA VAL A 239 -3.31 -16.34 9.50
C VAL A 239 -3.97 -15.40 8.51
N PHE A 240 -3.43 -15.33 7.30
CA PHE A 240 -4.11 -14.73 6.18
C PHE A 240 -4.85 -15.83 5.42
N SER A 241 -6.17 -15.79 5.43
CA SER A 241 -7.03 -16.66 4.63
C SER A 241 -7.30 -15.97 3.30
N ILE A 242 -6.60 -16.41 2.24
CA ILE A 242 -6.73 -15.81 0.92
C ILE A 242 -8.10 -16.12 0.35
N THR A 243 -8.90 -15.09 0.13
CA THR A 243 -10.30 -15.21 -0.26
C THR A 243 -10.66 -14.05 -1.20
N PRO A 244 -10.44 -14.19 -2.52
CA PRO A 244 -10.60 -13.08 -3.48
C PRO A 244 -12.02 -12.53 -3.57
N ASP A 245 -13.05 -13.37 -3.44
CA ASP A 245 -14.45 -12.95 -3.53
C ASP A 245 -14.92 -12.28 -2.23
N ALA A 246 -15.38 -11.01 -2.33
CA ALA A 246 -15.79 -10.22 -1.18
C ALA A 246 -17.05 -10.79 -0.47
N SER A 247 -17.94 -11.43 -1.23
CA SER A 247 -19.15 -12.04 -0.65
C SER A 247 -18.78 -13.29 0.16
N VAL A 248 -17.77 -14.06 -0.29
CA VAL A 248 -17.23 -15.20 0.47
C VAL A 248 -16.51 -14.70 1.73
N ARG A 249 -15.72 -13.61 1.64
CA ARG A 249 -15.10 -12.98 2.83
C ARG A 249 -16.16 -12.58 3.86
N LEU A 250 -17.26 -11.97 3.40
CA LEU A 250 -18.38 -11.60 4.27
C LEU A 250 -18.99 -12.82 4.99
N GLN A 251 -19.22 -13.93 4.28
CA GLN A 251 -19.76 -15.15 4.91
C GLN A 251 -18.77 -15.73 5.94
N LYS A 252 -17.48 -15.75 5.63
CA LYS A 252 -16.44 -16.19 6.59
C LYS A 252 -16.39 -15.31 7.83
N LEU A 253 -16.49 -13.98 7.69
CA LEU A 253 -16.55 -13.07 8.83
C LEU A 253 -17.77 -13.35 9.71
N LYS A 254 -18.96 -13.53 9.11
CA LYS A 254 -20.20 -13.86 9.81
C LYS A 254 -20.13 -15.22 10.51
N ALA A 255 -19.47 -16.19 9.92
CA ALA A 255 -19.23 -17.52 10.49
C ALA A 255 -18.09 -17.55 11.53
N ASN A 256 -17.44 -16.40 11.78
CA ASN A 256 -16.24 -16.29 12.62
C ASN A 256 -15.05 -17.16 12.15
N GLU A 257 -15.02 -17.50 10.87
CA GLU A 257 -13.86 -18.17 10.24
C GLU A 257 -12.73 -17.18 9.97
N CYS A 258 -13.06 -15.87 9.82
CA CYS A 258 -12.16 -14.74 9.85
C CYS A 258 -12.62 -13.75 10.92
N GLN A 259 -11.69 -13.08 11.58
CA GLN A 259 -12.01 -12.04 12.55
C GLN A 259 -11.93 -10.63 11.95
N ILE A 260 -11.23 -10.45 10.84
CA ILE A 260 -11.14 -9.19 10.08
C ILE A 260 -11.24 -9.55 8.60
N MET A 261 -11.94 -8.73 7.80
CA MET A 261 -11.94 -8.85 6.35
C MET A 261 -11.59 -7.52 5.66
N ALA A 262 -10.82 -7.62 4.58
CA ALA A 262 -10.54 -6.48 3.71
C ALA A 262 -11.72 -6.19 2.77
N TYR A 263 -11.87 -4.94 2.40
CA TYR A 263 -12.67 -4.43 1.27
C TYR A 263 -14.07 -5.07 1.15
N PRO A 264 -15.00 -4.77 2.08
CA PRO A 264 -16.39 -5.21 1.96
C PRO A 264 -17.04 -4.56 0.73
N ASN A 265 -18.00 -5.27 0.09
CA ASN A 265 -18.78 -4.63 -0.94
C ASN A 265 -19.59 -3.45 -0.35
N PRO A 266 -19.63 -2.28 -1.00
CA PRO A 266 -20.41 -1.15 -0.53
C PRO A 266 -21.91 -1.48 -0.33
N ALA A 267 -22.45 -2.44 -1.08
CA ALA A 267 -23.81 -2.92 -0.93
C ALA A 267 -24.08 -3.61 0.42
N ASP A 268 -23.06 -4.21 1.02
CA ASP A 268 -23.19 -5.01 2.25
C ASP A 268 -22.98 -4.15 3.52
N LEU A 269 -22.54 -2.89 3.39
CA LEU A 269 -22.23 -2.01 4.53
C LEU A 269 -23.43 -1.78 5.46
N GLY A 270 -24.66 -1.72 4.90
CA GLY A 270 -25.89 -1.58 5.69
C GLY A 270 -26.14 -2.78 6.58
N GLU A 271 -25.98 -3.98 6.07
CA GLU A 271 -26.11 -5.23 6.82
C GLU A 271 -25.01 -5.34 7.90
N LEU A 272 -23.76 -5.09 7.53
CA LEU A 272 -22.63 -5.14 8.45
C LEU A 272 -22.77 -4.19 9.63
N LYS A 273 -23.21 -2.94 9.39
CA LYS A 273 -23.44 -1.94 10.45
C LYS A 273 -24.53 -2.33 11.46
N ASN A 274 -25.49 -3.14 11.04
CA ASN A 274 -26.61 -3.60 11.86
C ASN A 274 -26.34 -4.94 12.58
N ASN A 275 -25.22 -5.58 12.31
CA ASN A 275 -24.84 -6.85 12.95
C ASN A 275 -24.13 -6.58 14.28
N GLN A 276 -24.68 -7.11 15.39
CA GLN A 276 -24.15 -6.88 16.76
C GLN A 276 -22.81 -7.60 17.01
N ASP A 277 -22.53 -8.66 16.26
CA ASP A 277 -21.27 -9.43 16.36
C ASP A 277 -20.14 -8.81 15.55
N ILE A 278 -20.42 -7.73 14.80
CA ILE A 278 -19.47 -7.06 13.92
C ILE A 278 -19.26 -5.61 14.37
N THR A 279 -18.02 -5.22 14.57
CA THR A 279 -17.61 -3.83 14.72
C THR A 279 -17.16 -3.31 13.35
N MET A 280 -17.71 -2.17 12.93
CA MET A 280 -17.33 -1.50 11.69
C MET A 280 -16.47 -0.28 12.01
N LYS A 281 -15.20 -0.30 11.63
CA LYS A 281 -14.37 0.91 11.59
C LYS A 281 -14.42 1.53 10.20
N SER A 282 -14.25 2.85 10.11
CA SER A 282 -14.12 3.57 8.84
C SER A 282 -13.21 4.77 8.99
N ALA A 283 -12.52 5.12 7.91
CA ALA A 283 -11.70 6.32 7.80
C ALA A 283 -11.76 6.86 6.36
N PRO A 284 -11.60 8.19 6.15
CA PRO A 284 -11.36 8.72 4.82
C PRO A 284 -10.15 8.02 4.19
N GLY A 285 -10.29 7.55 2.96
CA GLY A 285 -9.18 6.89 2.27
C GLY A 285 -8.15 7.91 1.77
N LEU A 286 -6.89 7.56 1.89
CA LEU A 286 -5.80 8.28 1.25
C LEU A 286 -5.69 7.80 -0.22
N ASN A 287 -6.78 7.93 -0.99
CA ASN A 287 -6.85 7.32 -2.31
C ASN A 287 -7.60 8.15 -3.35
N THR A 288 -7.27 7.88 -4.62
CA THR A 288 -7.93 8.47 -5.79
C THR A 288 -8.13 7.38 -6.84
N GLY A 289 -9.37 7.17 -7.29
CA GLY A 289 -9.70 6.37 -8.46
C GLY A 289 -9.85 7.25 -9.69
N TYR A 290 -9.31 6.84 -10.83
CA TYR A 290 -9.29 7.63 -12.06
C TYR A 290 -9.39 6.78 -13.32
N LEU A 291 -9.70 7.44 -14.45
CA LEU A 291 -9.53 6.90 -15.79
C LEU A 291 -8.41 7.70 -16.48
N PHE A 292 -7.33 7.03 -16.87
CA PHE A 292 -6.23 7.67 -17.59
C PHE A 292 -6.46 7.66 -19.10
N PHE A 293 -5.81 8.59 -19.79
CA PHE A 293 -5.69 8.67 -21.24
C PHE A 293 -4.22 8.54 -21.60
N ASN A 294 -3.85 7.61 -22.48
CA ASN A 294 -2.48 7.50 -22.96
C ASN A 294 -2.16 8.69 -23.89
N THR A 295 -1.43 9.65 -23.36
CA THR A 295 -1.17 10.93 -24.08
C THR A 295 -0.17 10.80 -25.21
N THR A 296 0.45 9.65 -25.39
CA THR A 296 1.31 9.35 -26.56
C THR A 296 0.51 8.84 -27.76
N GLU A 297 -0.78 8.51 -27.56
CA GLU A 297 -1.68 7.99 -28.58
C GLU A 297 -2.67 9.07 -29.07
N ALA A 298 -2.72 9.31 -30.39
CA ALA A 298 -3.74 10.21 -30.96
C ALA A 298 -5.14 9.55 -30.88
N PRO A 299 -6.23 10.28 -30.56
CA PRO A 299 -6.26 11.73 -30.36
C PRO A 299 -6.10 12.16 -28.89
N PHE A 300 -5.68 11.27 -27.98
CA PHE A 300 -5.53 11.55 -26.55
C PHE A 300 -4.32 12.44 -26.23
N ASP A 301 -3.44 12.71 -27.20
CA ASP A 301 -2.40 13.73 -27.14
C ASP A 301 -2.96 15.15 -26.98
N LYS A 302 -4.23 15.39 -27.40
CA LYS A 302 -4.91 16.68 -27.33
C LYS A 302 -5.65 16.87 -26.00
N PRO A 303 -5.32 17.90 -25.17
CA PRO A 303 -6.03 18.16 -23.91
C PRO A 303 -7.54 18.36 -24.09
N GLU A 304 -7.99 19.05 -25.15
CA GLU A 304 -9.40 19.31 -25.45
C GLU A 304 -10.19 18.01 -25.68
N VAL A 305 -9.60 16.98 -26.24
CA VAL A 305 -10.22 15.66 -26.41
C VAL A 305 -10.39 14.97 -25.04
N ARG A 306 -9.37 15.01 -24.19
CA ARG A 306 -9.43 14.45 -22.84
C ARG A 306 -10.45 15.20 -21.97
N GLN A 307 -10.55 16.51 -22.11
CA GLN A 307 -11.57 17.34 -21.46
C GLN A 307 -12.98 16.97 -21.94
N ALA A 308 -13.19 16.82 -23.25
CA ALA A 308 -14.47 16.42 -23.83
C ALA A 308 -14.92 15.06 -23.30
N LEU A 309 -14.05 14.05 -23.36
CA LEU A 309 -14.34 12.71 -22.86
C LEU A 309 -14.66 12.70 -21.36
N SER A 310 -13.98 13.53 -20.58
CA SER A 310 -14.25 13.67 -19.14
C SER A 310 -15.57 14.38 -18.85
N MET A 311 -15.94 15.40 -19.62
CA MET A 311 -17.23 16.11 -19.50
C MET A 311 -18.41 15.25 -19.90
N ALA A 312 -18.22 14.25 -20.74
CA ALA A 312 -19.27 13.31 -21.16
C ALA A 312 -19.66 12.33 -20.06
N VAL A 313 -18.85 12.11 -19.01
CA VAL A 313 -19.06 11.09 -17.98
C VAL A 313 -19.81 11.64 -16.78
N ASN A 314 -20.94 11.02 -16.44
CA ASN A 314 -21.69 11.32 -15.21
C ASN A 314 -21.04 10.66 -13.99
N ARG A 315 -19.98 11.31 -13.44
CA ARG A 315 -19.24 10.81 -12.28
C ARG A 315 -20.12 10.65 -11.04
N GLN A 316 -21.11 11.54 -10.83
CA GLN A 316 -22.02 11.41 -9.68
C GLN A 316 -22.85 10.13 -9.78
N ALA A 317 -23.36 9.78 -10.96
CA ALA A 317 -24.07 8.51 -11.15
C ALA A 317 -23.18 7.28 -10.88
N ILE A 318 -21.87 7.37 -11.19
CA ILE A 318 -20.89 6.34 -10.85
C ILE A 318 -20.76 6.21 -9.33
N ILE A 319 -20.60 7.33 -8.60
CA ILE A 319 -20.51 7.33 -7.13
C ILE A 319 -21.77 6.70 -6.52
N ASP A 320 -22.94 7.13 -6.95
CA ASP A 320 -24.21 6.64 -6.40
C ASP A 320 -24.41 5.13 -6.67
N SER A 321 -24.04 4.66 -7.86
CA SER A 321 -24.24 3.26 -8.27
C SER A 321 -23.23 2.29 -7.68
N ILE A 322 -21.95 2.68 -7.63
CA ILE A 322 -20.82 1.78 -7.31
C ILE A 322 -20.38 1.95 -5.86
N TYR A 323 -20.20 3.19 -5.39
CA TYR A 323 -19.70 3.45 -4.04
C TYR A 323 -20.81 3.49 -2.98
N LYS A 324 -22.06 3.75 -3.37
CA LYS A 324 -23.23 3.69 -2.47
C LYS A 324 -23.03 4.44 -1.15
N GLY A 325 -22.46 5.64 -1.20
CA GLY A 325 -22.15 6.47 -0.05
C GLY A 325 -20.77 6.22 0.58
N ALA A 326 -19.99 5.30 0.03
CA ALA A 326 -18.61 5.06 0.46
C ALA A 326 -17.58 5.82 -0.39
N GLY A 327 -17.97 6.91 -1.04
CA GLY A 327 -17.07 7.74 -1.85
C GLY A 327 -17.68 9.07 -2.21
N THR A 328 -16.83 9.98 -2.67
CA THR A 328 -17.17 11.31 -3.19
C THR A 328 -16.55 11.51 -4.56
N VAL A 329 -17.14 12.39 -5.39
CA VAL A 329 -16.55 12.73 -6.69
C VAL A 329 -15.19 13.40 -6.48
N ALA A 330 -14.16 12.90 -7.14
CA ALA A 330 -12.84 13.48 -7.12
C ALA A 330 -12.74 14.63 -8.15
N ASN A 331 -12.12 15.73 -7.75
CA ASN A 331 -11.83 16.88 -8.62
C ASN A 331 -10.34 17.09 -8.87
N ASN A 332 -9.51 16.66 -7.91
CA ASN A 332 -8.05 16.77 -7.93
C ASN A 332 -7.39 15.40 -8.06
N PRO A 333 -6.12 15.32 -8.46
CA PRO A 333 -5.36 14.08 -8.51
C PRO A 333 -5.03 13.54 -7.11
N ILE A 334 -5.06 14.36 -6.07
CA ILE A 334 -4.81 13.99 -4.67
C ILE A 334 -6.11 13.99 -3.87
N PRO A 335 -6.24 13.17 -2.81
CA PRO A 335 -7.43 13.17 -1.96
C PRO A 335 -7.45 14.35 -0.97
N PRO A 336 -8.65 14.75 -0.45
CA PRO A 336 -8.78 15.84 0.52
C PRO A 336 -8.03 15.64 1.84
N THR A 337 -7.56 14.42 2.12
CA THR A 337 -6.73 14.09 3.29
C THR A 337 -5.29 14.55 3.17
N ILE A 338 -4.84 14.91 1.96
CA ILE A 338 -3.50 15.47 1.70
C ILE A 338 -3.50 16.97 1.98
N TRP A 339 -2.51 17.42 2.73
CA TRP A 339 -2.39 18.77 3.27
C TRP A 339 -2.24 19.91 2.24
N SER A 340 -1.99 19.61 0.97
CA SER A 340 -1.93 20.58 -0.13
C SER A 340 -3.12 20.45 -1.09
N TYR A 341 -4.22 19.79 -0.68
CA TYR A 341 -5.42 19.67 -1.50
C TYR A 341 -6.01 21.05 -1.79
N ASP A 342 -6.14 21.39 -3.07
CA ASP A 342 -6.75 22.66 -3.50
C ASP A 342 -8.28 22.54 -3.52
N GLU A 343 -8.94 23.06 -2.48
CA GLU A 343 -10.40 23.13 -2.38
C GLU A 343 -11.05 24.06 -3.41
N SER A 344 -10.27 24.97 -4.00
CA SER A 344 -10.77 25.93 -4.99
C SER A 344 -10.97 25.33 -6.38
N THR A 345 -10.41 24.14 -6.64
CA THR A 345 -10.50 23.44 -7.93
C THR A 345 -11.96 23.18 -8.32
N GLN A 346 -12.37 23.75 -9.44
CA GLN A 346 -13.73 23.60 -9.95
C GLN A 346 -13.96 22.19 -10.50
N PRO A 347 -15.11 21.56 -10.21
CA PRO A 347 -15.47 20.27 -10.76
C PRO A 347 -15.49 20.27 -12.30
N ILE A 348 -15.13 19.14 -12.91
CA ILE A 348 -15.41 18.90 -14.33
C ILE A 348 -16.93 18.78 -14.48
N PRO A 349 -17.61 19.66 -15.23
CA PRO A 349 -19.05 19.56 -15.38
C PRO A 349 -19.45 18.33 -16.20
N TYR A 350 -20.58 17.73 -15.89
CA TYR A 350 -21.22 16.76 -16.77
C TYR A 350 -22.03 17.51 -17.84
N ASP A 351 -21.52 17.53 -19.06
CA ASP A 351 -22.12 18.23 -20.20
C ASP A 351 -21.83 17.49 -21.51
N PRO A 352 -22.65 16.48 -21.87
CA PRO A 352 -22.43 15.70 -23.09
C PRO A 352 -22.58 16.52 -24.40
N GLU A 353 -23.38 17.59 -24.39
CA GLU A 353 -23.56 18.44 -25.57
C GLU A 353 -22.30 19.24 -25.85
N LYS A 354 -21.74 19.89 -24.82
CA LYS A 354 -20.46 20.59 -24.92
C LYS A 354 -19.32 19.64 -25.22
N ALA A 355 -19.32 18.44 -24.64
CA ALA A 355 -18.32 17.40 -24.94
C ALA A 355 -18.29 17.05 -26.42
N ARG A 356 -19.45 16.85 -27.05
CA ARG A 356 -19.55 16.59 -28.49
C ARG A 356 -19.00 17.76 -29.31
N ALA A 357 -19.38 19.00 -28.97
CA ALA A 357 -18.89 20.18 -29.67
C ALA A 357 -17.36 20.30 -29.59
N LEU A 358 -16.77 20.03 -28.43
CA LEU A 358 -15.31 20.04 -28.26
C LEU A 358 -14.61 18.96 -29.12
N LEU A 359 -15.19 17.76 -29.25
CA LEU A 359 -14.64 16.74 -30.15
C LEU A 359 -14.70 17.19 -31.63
N GLU A 360 -15.81 17.80 -32.05
CA GLU A 360 -15.97 18.35 -33.40
C GLU A 360 -14.94 19.48 -33.66
N GLU A 361 -14.76 20.40 -32.71
CA GLU A 361 -13.75 21.46 -32.79
C GLU A 361 -12.32 20.93 -32.84
N ALA A 362 -12.04 19.84 -32.14
CA ALA A 362 -10.75 19.15 -32.18
C ALA A 362 -10.53 18.34 -33.47
N GLY A 363 -11.53 18.27 -34.35
CA GLY A 363 -11.50 17.51 -35.60
C GLY A 363 -11.57 15.99 -35.38
N VAL A 364 -12.23 15.56 -34.31
CA VAL A 364 -12.38 14.15 -33.96
C VAL A 364 -13.81 13.70 -34.24
N SER A 365 -13.97 12.81 -35.22
CA SER A 365 -15.21 12.12 -35.54
C SER A 365 -14.99 10.60 -35.51
N ASP A 366 -16.03 9.85 -35.19
CA ASP A 366 -16.00 8.38 -35.20
C ASP A 366 -14.84 7.76 -34.35
N LEU A 367 -14.61 8.36 -33.16
CA LEU A 367 -13.58 7.87 -32.24
C LEU A 367 -13.93 6.47 -31.74
N SER A 368 -13.03 5.52 -32.00
CA SER A 368 -13.07 4.18 -31.42
C SER A 368 -11.88 4.00 -30.49
N THR A 369 -12.11 3.48 -29.29
CA THR A 369 -11.08 3.30 -28.27
C THR A 369 -11.36 2.06 -27.41
N ASP A 370 -10.44 1.69 -26.53
CA ASP A 370 -10.68 0.73 -25.47
C ASP A 370 -10.80 1.42 -24.09
N ILE A 371 -11.46 0.75 -23.17
CA ILE A 371 -11.46 1.07 -21.73
C ILE A 371 -10.95 -0.17 -21.01
N TRP A 372 -9.78 -0.09 -20.45
CA TRP A 372 -9.25 -1.19 -19.66
C TRP A 372 -9.84 -1.16 -18.26
N ALA A 373 -10.45 -2.28 -17.84
CA ALA A 373 -11.07 -2.45 -16.54
C ALA A 373 -10.29 -3.44 -15.69
N MET A 374 -9.87 -3.02 -14.50
CA MET A 374 -9.20 -3.88 -13.52
C MET A 374 -10.04 -5.12 -13.20
N PRO A 375 -9.44 -6.32 -13.13
CA PRO A 375 -10.16 -7.55 -12.76
C PRO A 375 -10.40 -7.67 -11.25
N VAL A 376 -9.72 -6.84 -10.46
CA VAL A 376 -9.71 -6.91 -8.99
C VAL A 376 -10.41 -5.71 -8.36
N GLN A 377 -10.99 -5.92 -7.18
CA GLN A 377 -11.51 -4.87 -6.33
C GLN A 377 -10.36 -4.14 -5.63
N ARG A 378 -10.43 -2.80 -5.58
CA ARG A 378 -9.49 -1.94 -4.86
C ARG A 378 -10.25 -0.91 -4.01
N PRO A 379 -9.63 -0.33 -2.97
CA PRO A 379 -10.28 0.72 -2.17
C PRO A 379 -10.83 1.85 -3.03
N TYR A 380 -10.03 2.31 -3.98
CA TYR A 380 -10.37 3.40 -4.89
C TYR A 380 -11.32 3.00 -6.03
N ASN A 381 -11.60 1.71 -6.23
CA ASN A 381 -12.55 1.24 -7.25
C ASN A 381 -13.17 -0.12 -6.86
N PRO A 382 -14.37 -0.11 -6.25
CA PRO A 382 -15.04 -1.34 -5.82
C PRO A 382 -15.53 -2.24 -6.96
N ASN A 383 -15.73 -1.69 -8.17
CA ASN A 383 -16.23 -2.44 -9.33
C ASN A 383 -15.85 -1.77 -10.64
N ALA A 384 -14.62 -2.03 -11.09
CA ALA A 384 -14.08 -1.42 -12.30
C ALA A 384 -14.83 -1.84 -13.57
N ARG A 385 -15.31 -3.08 -13.65
CA ARG A 385 -16.11 -3.55 -14.79
C ARG A 385 -17.39 -2.73 -14.94
N ARG A 386 -18.13 -2.55 -13.84
CA ARG A 386 -19.37 -1.76 -13.87
C ARG A 386 -19.09 -0.28 -14.15
N MET A 387 -18.00 0.26 -13.64
CA MET A 387 -17.56 1.62 -13.93
C MET A 387 -17.27 1.82 -15.42
N ALA A 388 -16.52 0.89 -16.04
CA ALA A 388 -16.24 0.92 -17.47
C ALA A 388 -17.54 0.84 -18.32
N GLU A 389 -18.50 0.02 -17.94
CA GLU A 389 -19.81 -0.06 -18.61
C GLU A 389 -20.60 1.25 -18.55
N MET A 390 -20.53 1.97 -17.43
CA MET A 390 -21.18 3.26 -17.28
C MET A 390 -20.49 4.33 -18.14
N ILE A 391 -19.16 4.36 -18.14
CA ILE A 391 -18.36 5.28 -18.98
C ILE A 391 -18.61 4.99 -20.47
N GLN A 392 -18.59 3.72 -20.87
CA GLN A 392 -18.91 3.30 -22.25
C GLN A 392 -20.26 3.80 -22.70
N ALA A 393 -21.30 3.64 -21.85
CA ALA A 393 -22.65 4.10 -22.15
C ALA A 393 -22.74 5.65 -22.25
N ASP A 394 -21.97 6.38 -21.45
CA ASP A 394 -21.91 7.83 -21.51
C ASP A 394 -21.18 8.31 -22.77
N TRP A 395 -20.04 7.70 -23.12
CA TRP A 395 -19.29 8.02 -24.33
C TRP A 395 -20.07 7.70 -25.61
N GLN A 396 -20.88 6.65 -25.61
CA GLN A 396 -21.76 6.32 -26.74
C GLN A 396 -22.75 7.47 -27.06
N LYS A 397 -23.22 8.24 -26.06
CA LYS A 397 -24.11 9.38 -26.25
C LYS A 397 -23.47 10.51 -27.06
N ILE A 398 -22.18 10.60 -27.06
CA ILE A 398 -21.41 11.61 -27.80
C ILE A 398 -20.74 11.05 -29.06
N GLY A 399 -21.09 9.84 -29.48
CA GLY A 399 -20.60 9.22 -30.71
C GLY A 399 -19.24 8.51 -30.60
N VAL A 400 -18.78 8.24 -29.38
CA VAL A 400 -17.54 7.50 -29.15
C VAL A 400 -17.84 6.03 -28.92
N ASP A 401 -17.22 5.14 -29.69
CA ASP A 401 -17.32 3.69 -29.56
C ASP A 401 -16.17 3.16 -28.70
N ALA A 402 -16.50 2.60 -27.53
CA ALA A 402 -15.51 2.10 -26.59
C ALA A 402 -15.67 0.61 -26.36
N LYS A 403 -14.57 -0.14 -26.37
CA LYS A 403 -14.53 -1.57 -26.07
C LYS A 403 -13.93 -1.81 -24.67
N ILE A 404 -14.62 -2.57 -23.84
CA ILE A 404 -14.12 -2.92 -22.50
C ILE A 404 -13.17 -4.11 -22.62
N VAL A 405 -11.95 -3.93 -22.08
CA VAL A 405 -10.86 -4.92 -22.06
C VAL A 405 -10.47 -5.21 -20.61
N SER A 406 -10.14 -6.44 -20.31
CA SER A 406 -9.64 -6.84 -18.99
C SER A 406 -8.68 -8.02 -19.13
N TYR A 407 -7.66 -8.07 -18.30
CA TYR A 407 -6.66 -9.14 -18.24
C TYR A 407 -6.54 -9.62 -16.78
N GLU A 408 -5.85 -10.72 -16.54
CA GLU A 408 -5.42 -11.08 -15.20
C GLU A 408 -4.58 -9.94 -14.59
N TRP A 409 -4.59 -9.78 -13.25
CA TRP A 409 -4.07 -8.55 -12.61
C TRP A 409 -2.60 -8.27 -12.90
N GLY A 410 -1.73 -9.25 -12.77
CA GLY A 410 -0.30 -9.08 -13.07
C GLY A 410 -0.06 -8.72 -14.54
N GLU A 411 -0.77 -9.38 -15.45
CA GLU A 411 -0.71 -9.10 -16.88
C GLU A 411 -1.30 -7.73 -17.23
N TYR A 412 -2.35 -7.32 -16.50
CA TYR A 412 -2.94 -5.98 -16.63
C TYR A 412 -1.90 -4.89 -16.33
N LEU A 413 -1.20 -5.01 -15.19
CA LEU A 413 -0.18 -4.04 -14.78
C LEU A 413 1.02 -4.02 -15.75
N ARG A 414 1.52 -5.20 -16.15
CA ARG A 414 2.63 -5.31 -17.10
C ARG A 414 2.33 -4.57 -18.42
N ARG A 415 1.17 -4.83 -18.99
CA ARG A 415 0.74 -4.21 -20.25
C ARG A 415 0.50 -2.70 -20.11
N LEU A 416 -0.02 -2.24 -18.95
CA LEU A 416 -0.14 -0.80 -18.68
C LEU A 416 1.22 -0.11 -18.71
N LYS A 417 2.24 -0.72 -18.10
CA LYS A 417 3.61 -0.20 -18.14
C LYS A 417 4.16 -0.11 -19.56
N GLU A 418 3.85 -1.08 -20.37
CA GLU A 418 4.24 -1.11 -21.79
C GLU A 418 3.45 -0.10 -22.64
N GLY A 419 2.43 0.56 -22.07
CA GLY A 419 1.64 1.59 -22.74
C GLY A 419 0.65 1.03 -23.78
N GLU A 420 0.24 -0.23 -23.65
CA GLU A 420 -0.67 -0.87 -24.62
C GLU A 420 -2.11 -0.33 -24.54
N ALA A 421 -2.52 0.19 -23.39
CA ALA A 421 -3.87 0.72 -23.21
C ALA A 421 -4.00 2.15 -23.71
N GLN A 422 -5.04 2.43 -24.47
CA GLN A 422 -5.41 3.79 -24.88
C GLN A 422 -6.06 4.56 -23.74
N THR A 423 -7.00 3.93 -23.04
CA THR A 423 -7.60 4.43 -21.80
C THR A 423 -7.78 3.30 -20.80
N GLY A 424 -7.75 3.61 -19.51
CA GLY A 424 -7.90 2.56 -18.50
C GLY A 424 -8.24 3.09 -17.12
N LEU A 425 -8.92 2.24 -16.37
CA LEU A 425 -9.28 2.50 -14.98
C LEU A 425 -8.16 2.08 -14.07
N MET A 426 -7.68 3.01 -13.28
CA MET A 426 -6.68 2.80 -12.24
C MET A 426 -7.00 3.64 -11.00
N GLY A 427 -6.11 3.64 -10.07
CA GLY A 427 -6.15 4.49 -8.90
C GLY A 427 -4.89 4.29 -8.07
N TRP A 428 -4.79 5.06 -7.03
CA TRP A 428 -3.69 5.05 -6.11
C TRP A 428 -4.17 5.17 -4.66
N THR A 429 -3.60 4.42 -3.77
CA THR A 429 -3.65 4.67 -2.34
C THR A 429 -2.29 5.20 -1.96
N GLY A 430 -2.23 6.37 -1.32
CA GLY A 430 -0.97 6.98 -0.95
C GLY A 430 -0.21 6.14 0.08
N ASP A 431 1.06 5.93 -0.15
CA ASP A 431 1.96 5.12 0.69
C ASP A 431 2.61 5.96 1.80
N ASN A 432 2.55 7.27 1.65
CA ASN A 432 2.93 8.24 2.66
C ASN A 432 1.97 9.44 2.63
N GLY A 433 2.08 10.38 3.54
CA GLY A 433 1.21 11.54 3.61
C GLY A 433 1.71 12.76 2.83
N ASP A 434 2.74 12.61 2.02
CA ASP A 434 3.27 13.70 1.21
C ASP A 434 2.54 13.78 -0.14
N PRO A 435 2.20 15.00 -0.63
CA PRO A 435 1.59 15.18 -1.96
C PRO A 435 2.43 14.60 -3.09
N ASP A 436 3.74 14.51 -2.89
CA ASP A 436 4.70 13.97 -3.84
C ASP A 436 4.36 12.54 -4.27
N ASN A 437 3.89 11.72 -3.35
CA ASN A 437 3.50 10.33 -3.59
C ASN A 437 2.35 10.17 -4.59
N PHE A 438 1.61 11.23 -4.86
CA PHE A 438 0.61 11.29 -5.93
C PHE A 438 1.15 12.09 -7.12
N LEU A 439 1.65 13.30 -6.88
CA LEU A 439 1.91 14.26 -7.94
C LEU A 439 3.21 13.96 -8.70
N ALA A 440 4.26 13.50 -8.03
CA ALA A 440 5.48 13.05 -8.70
C ALA A 440 5.36 11.59 -9.15
N THR A 441 5.01 10.69 -8.23
CA THR A 441 4.97 9.23 -8.48
C THR A 441 4.06 8.82 -9.63
N LEU A 442 2.95 9.58 -9.87
CA LEU A 442 1.95 9.21 -10.88
C LEU A 442 1.94 10.15 -12.10
N LEU A 443 2.61 11.31 -12.05
CA LEU A 443 2.42 12.35 -13.06
C LEU A 443 3.72 13.01 -13.53
N SER A 444 4.88 12.73 -12.91
CA SER A 444 6.17 13.24 -13.38
C SER A 444 6.60 12.62 -14.70
N CYS A 445 7.57 13.27 -15.38
CA CYS A 445 8.19 12.73 -16.57
C CYS A 445 9.00 11.45 -16.28
N ASP A 446 9.64 11.36 -15.13
CA ASP A 446 10.36 10.16 -14.70
C ASP A 446 9.40 8.99 -14.48
N ALA A 447 8.26 9.22 -13.83
CA ALA A 447 7.22 8.22 -13.65
C ALA A 447 6.58 7.76 -14.97
N ALA A 448 6.54 8.62 -16.00
CA ALA A 448 6.05 8.24 -17.34
C ALA A 448 7.02 7.29 -18.06
N ARG A 449 8.33 7.42 -17.79
CA ARG A 449 9.38 6.62 -18.38
C ARG A 449 9.51 5.25 -17.70
N ASP A 450 9.65 5.25 -16.37
CA ASP A 450 10.06 4.06 -15.63
C ASP A 450 9.12 3.68 -14.46
N GLY A 451 8.07 4.46 -14.22
CA GLY A 451 7.17 4.32 -13.06
C GLY A 451 5.70 4.11 -13.40
N SER A 452 4.82 4.57 -12.51
CA SER A 452 3.37 4.30 -12.51
C SER A 452 2.53 5.37 -13.21
N ASN A 453 3.14 6.22 -14.04
CA ASN A 453 2.39 7.17 -14.88
C ASN A 453 1.85 6.48 -16.13
N TYR A 454 0.73 5.76 -15.99
CA TYR A 454 0.12 5.01 -17.10
C TYR A 454 -0.49 5.91 -18.19
N ALA A 455 -0.72 7.19 -17.91
CA ALA A 455 -1.08 8.18 -18.92
C ALA A 455 0.09 8.49 -19.89
N LYS A 456 1.32 8.06 -19.56
CA LYS A 456 2.56 8.39 -20.29
C LYS A 456 2.73 9.90 -20.51
N TRP A 457 2.10 10.71 -19.66
CA TRP A 457 2.08 12.15 -19.74
C TRP A 457 3.36 12.74 -19.16
N CYS A 458 4.09 13.48 -20.00
CA CYS A 458 5.26 14.25 -19.59
C CYS A 458 5.08 15.70 -20.06
N TYR A 459 4.83 16.61 -19.12
CA TYR A 459 4.61 18.02 -19.37
C TYR A 459 5.60 18.86 -18.56
N GLU A 460 6.62 19.38 -19.21
CA GLU A 460 7.75 20.07 -18.57
C GLU A 460 7.33 21.18 -17.58
N PRO A 461 6.31 22.04 -17.84
CA PRO A 461 5.88 23.03 -16.86
C PRO A 461 5.33 22.44 -15.56
N TYR A 462 4.69 21.27 -15.62
CA TYR A 462 4.23 20.53 -14.45
C TYR A 462 5.41 19.91 -13.69
N ASP A 463 6.25 19.21 -14.43
CA ASP A 463 7.39 18.48 -13.90
C ASP A 463 8.36 19.38 -13.12
N LYS A 464 8.62 20.60 -13.66
CA LYS A 464 9.40 21.63 -12.96
C LYS A 464 8.79 22.05 -11.63
N VAL A 465 7.49 22.26 -11.58
CA VAL A 465 6.79 22.68 -10.35
C VAL A 465 6.86 21.60 -9.27
N VAL A 466 6.66 20.35 -9.66
CA VAL A 466 6.72 19.23 -8.72
C VAL A 466 8.15 19.00 -8.24
N THR A 467 9.14 19.02 -9.13
CA THR A 467 10.57 18.89 -8.76
C THR A 467 11.03 20.03 -7.85
N GLU A 468 10.56 21.27 -8.09
CA GLU A 468 10.84 22.42 -7.20
C GLU A 468 10.25 22.16 -5.80
N ALA A 469 9.00 21.69 -5.72
CA ALA A 469 8.35 21.37 -4.44
C ALA A 469 9.07 20.28 -3.65
N GLN A 470 9.67 19.29 -4.31
CA GLN A 470 10.49 18.26 -3.67
C GLN A 470 11.75 18.83 -2.99
N SER A 471 12.33 19.89 -3.55
CA SER A 471 13.60 20.47 -3.09
C SER A 471 13.47 21.46 -1.92
N ILE A 472 12.24 21.85 -1.56
CA ILE A 472 11.92 22.89 -0.57
C ILE A 472 11.40 22.24 0.71
N ASN A 473 11.98 22.60 1.88
CA ASN A 473 11.52 22.11 3.18
C ASN A 473 10.40 22.97 3.79
N ASP A 474 10.20 24.21 3.31
CA ASP A 474 9.13 25.10 3.78
C ASP A 474 7.77 24.60 3.29
N ARG A 475 6.91 24.21 4.23
CA ARG A 475 5.60 23.61 3.94
C ARG A 475 4.67 24.56 3.20
N ASP A 476 4.67 25.85 3.55
CA ASP A 476 3.76 26.83 2.94
C ASP A 476 4.14 27.10 1.47
N GLN A 477 5.43 27.12 1.16
CA GLN A 477 5.91 27.20 -0.23
C GLN A 477 5.57 25.92 -1.01
N ARG A 478 5.71 24.75 -0.39
CA ARG A 478 5.32 23.49 -1.03
C ARG A 478 3.81 23.44 -1.31
N ILE A 479 2.95 23.96 -0.41
CA ILE A 479 1.50 24.07 -0.65
C ILE A 479 1.25 24.85 -1.94
N GLN A 480 1.83 26.05 -2.07
CA GLN A 480 1.63 26.89 -3.26
C GLN A 480 2.07 26.21 -4.56
N LEU A 481 3.19 25.48 -4.52
CA LEU A 481 3.68 24.74 -5.69
C LEU A 481 2.76 23.56 -6.04
N TYR A 482 2.30 22.81 -5.06
CA TYR A 482 1.40 21.69 -5.32
C TYR A 482 -0.01 22.13 -5.73
N GLU A 483 -0.53 23.25 -5.24
CA GLU A 483 -1.76 23.86 -5.75
C GLU A 483 -1.59 24.28 -7.23
N LYS A 484 -0.44 24.89 -7.58
CA LYS A 484 -0.11 25.21 -8.97
C LYS A 484 -0.02 23.94 -9.84
N ALA A 485 0.57 22.85 -9.34
CA ALA A 485 0.61 21.57 -10.04
C ALA A 485 -0.80 21.01 -10.29
N GLN A 486 -1.70 21.10 -9.31
CA GLN A 486 -3.11 20.69 -9.45
C GLN A 486 -3.84 21.54 -10.50
N SER A 487 -3.57 22.85 -10.56
CA SER A 487 -4.12 23.72 -11.61
C SER A 487 -3.64 23.31 -13.01
N ILE A 488 -2.33 23.05 -13.18
CA ILE A 488 -1.79 22.57 -14.47
C ILE A 488 -2.39 21.22 -14.85
N PHE A 489 -2.48 20.29 -13.88
CA PHE A 489 -3.14 19.01 -14.10
C PHE A 489 -4.59 19.18 -14.58
N ARG A 490 -5.33 20.10 -13.99
CA ARG A 490 -6.72 20.38 -14.35
C ARG A 490 -6.88 20.91 -15.79
N ASP A 491 -5.93 21.72 -16.24
CA ASP A 491 -5.91 22.23 -17.61
C ASP A 491 -5.52 21.15 -18.63
N GLN A 492 -4.56 20.30 -18.28
CA GLN A 492 -4.03 19.26 -19.16
C GLN A 492 -4.83 17.95 -19.12
N LEU A 493 -5.38 17.62 -17.98
CA LEU A 493 -6.24 16.46 -17.71
C LEU A 493 -5.72 15.13 -18.28
N PRO A 494 -4.50 14.68 -17.91
CA PRO A 494 -3.95 13.41 -18.40
C PRO A 494 -4.80 12.22 -17.95
N TRP A 495 -5.57 12.36 -16.89
CA TRP A 495 -6.59 11.45 -16.44
C TRP A 495 -7.77 12.19 -15.79
N MET A 496 -8.93 11.58 -15.88
CA MET A 496 -10.17 12.04 -15.25
C MET A 496 -10.22 11.51 -13.83
N PRO A 497 -10.08 12.33 -12.78
CA PRO A 497 -10.35 11.90 -11.41
C PRO A 497 -11.83 11.48 -11.29
N ILE A 498 -12.09 10.34 -10.67
CA ILE A 498 -13.45 9.79 -10.54
C ILE A 498 -13.92 9.86 -9.10
N ALA A 499 -13.14 9.28 -8.17
CA ALA A 499 -13.58 9.12 -6.79
C ALA A 499 -12.45 9.20 -5.77
N HIS A 500 -12.79 9.75 -4.60
CA HIS A 500 -12.10 9.49 -3.33
C HIS A 500 -13.00 8.62 -2.47
N SER A 501 -12.50 7.50 -1.95
CA SER A 501 -13.34 6.57 -1.20
C SER A 501 -13.13 6.64 0.31
N VAL A 502 -14.12 6.14 1.04
CA VAL A 502 -14.02 5.84 2.47
C VAL A 502 -13.61 4.37 2.62
N VAL A 503 -12.58 4.11 3.40
CA VAL A 503 -12.15 2.76 3.74
C VAL A 503 -12.99 2.24 4.90
N TYR A 504 -13.55 1.05 4.75
CA TYR A 504 -14.30 0.33 5.78
C TYR A 504 -13.59 -0.96 6.16
N MET A 505 -13.49 -1.20 7.48
CA MET A 505 -12.90 -2.42 8.02
C MET A 505 -13.88 -3.09 8.97
N PRO A 506 -14.68 -4.03 8.49
CA PRO A 506 -15.52 -4.86 9.35
C PRO A 506 -14.68 -5.93 10.04
N MET A 507 -14.93 -6.09 11.34
CA MET A 507 -14.24 -7.06 12.18
C MET A 507 -15.18 -7.66 13.21
N ASN A 508 -14.89 -8.86 13.68
CA ASN A 508 -15.59 -9.46 14.79
C ASN A 508 -15.48 -8.57 16.05
N SER A 509 -16.53 -8.46 16.84
CA SER A 509 -16.57 -7.61 18.05
C SER A 509 -15.57 -8.02 19.14
N SER A 510 -15.00 -9.23 19.07
CA SER A 510 -13.89 -9.67 19.93
C SER A 510 -12.55 -9.00 19.60
N VAL A 511 -12.38 -8.46 18.38
CA VAL A 511 -11.12 -7.82 17.95
C VAL A 511 -10.95 -6.49 18.65
N THR A 512 -9.77 -6.27 19.22
CA THR A 512 -9.34 -5.01 19.83
C THR A 512 -7.99 -4.57 19.28
N GLY A 513 -7.63 -3.31 19.47
CA GLY A 513 -6.31 -2.77 19.10
C GLY A 513 -6.12 -2.49 17.61
N TYR A 514 -6.96 -3.01 16.69
CA TYR A 514 -6.82 -2.73 15.26
C TYR A 514 -7.06 -1.23 14.95
N THR A 515 -6.19 -0.65 14.13
CA THR A 515 -6.31 0.75 13.66
C THR A 515 -6.22 0.75 12.13
N ILE A 516 -7.13 1.49 11.47
CA ILE A 516 -7.05 1.68 10.01
C ILE A 516 -5.87 2.61 9.74
N GLN A 517 -4.96 2.17 8.88
CA GLN A 517 -3.86 2.99 8.38
C GLN A 517 -4.34 3.81 7.18
N PRO A 518 -4.05 5.11 7.11
CA PRO A 518 -4.40 5.95 5.96
C PRO A 518 -3.79 5.43 4.65
N THR A 519 -2.59 4.87 4.73
CA THR A 519 -1.84 4.27 3.61
C THR A 519 -2.47 2.99 3.05
N GLY A 520 -3.57 2.50 3.68
CA GLY A 520 -4.27 1.29 3.23
C GLY A 520 -3.60 -0.02 3.64
N SER A 521 -2.47 0.02 4.33
CA SER A 521 -1.80 -1.17 4.87
C SER A 521 -2.52 -1.73 6.09
N HIS A 522 -2.35 -3.04 6.34
CA HIS A 522 -2.96 -3.75 7.47
C HIS A 522 -1.87 -4.16 8.47
N ASP A 523 -1.76 -3.39 9.56
CA ASP A 523 -0.86 -3.69 10.67
C ASP A 523 -1.60 -4.48 11.76
N PHE A 524 -1.05 -5.61 12.15
CA PHE A 524 -1.61 -6.52 13.17
C PHE A 524 -0.82 -6.49 14.48
N TYR A 525 0.26 -5.73 14.57
CA TYR A 525 0.96 -5.51 15.83
C TYR A 525 0.09 -4.68 16.79
N GLY A 526 -0.14 -5.19 17.99
CA GLY A 526 -1.06 -4.56 18.95
C GLY A 526 -2.52 -5.01 18.84
N VAL A 527 -2.87 -5.78 17.82
CA VAL A 527 -4.19 -6.41 17.73
C VAL A 527 -4.30 -7.55 18.75
N ASP A 528 -5.43 -7.62 19.44
CA ASP A 528 -5.75 -8.65 20.43
C ASP A 528 -7.19 -9.14 20.24
N LEU A 529 -7.48 -10.30 20.82
CA LEU A 529 -8.81 -10.88 20.91
C LEU A 529 -9.28 -10.86 22.37
N LYS A 530 -10.50 -10.35 22.61
CA LYS A 530 -11.18 -10.50 23.90
C LYS A 530 -11.45 -11.98 24.16
N ASP A 531 -11.30 -12.38 25.42
CA ASP A 531 -11.65 -13.72 25.90
C ASP A 531 -13.15 -14.01 25.78
#